data_57a864ec40373f3c6420b9f7b0900db7
#
_entry.id   57a864ec40373f3c6420b9f7b0900db7
#
_cell.length_a   1.000
_cell.length_b   1.000
_cell.length_c   1.000
_cell.angle_alpha   90.00
_cell.angle_beta   90.00
_cell.angle_gamma   90.00
#
_symmetry.space_group_name_H-M   'P 1'
#
loop_
_entity.id
_entity.type
_entity.pdbx_description
1 polymer ?
#
loop_
_entity_poly.entity_id
_entity_poly.type
_entity_poly.pdbx_seq_one_letter_code
_entity_poly.pdbx_strand_id
1 'polypeptide(L)'
;MTPFLSIITRHMASRPRMFEECLRSLTAQTDQDFEHIVLVDHIGRGVPWANLQFARYRDAVGGDYVLILDDDDALATPLAVATLRAAVAGTQADIVIFRGDHCQLGILPDDAHWKQPPACGHISAQDLIVRREVWRRHVDAFGNEYAGDFSFIAALWRCGYQVHWLDAVLTRQQRISRGAAE
;
A
#
# COMPACT_ATOMS: atom_id res chain seq x y z
N MET A 1 2.12 -17.49 -15.29
CA MET A 1 3.22 -16.52 -15.05
C MET A 1 2.94 -15.86 -13.71
N THR A 2 3.95 -15.58 -12.92
CA THR A 2 3.84 -14.83 -11.65
C THR A 2 3.57 -13.37 -11.99
N PRO A 3 2.54 -12.71 -11.44
CA PRO A 3 2.34 -11.29 -11.68
C PRO A 3 3.47 -10.46 -11.04
N PHE A 4 3.69 -9.28 -11.56
CA PHE A 4 4.66 -8.35 -10.98
C PHE A 4 4.22 -7.87 -9.59
N LEU A 5 2.93 -7.53 -9.46
CA LEU A 5 2.43 -6.88 -8.25
C LEU A 5 1.17 -7.59 -7.72
N SER A 6 1.11 -7.84 -6.42
CA SER A 6 -0.15 -8.12 -5.71
C SER A 6 -0.62 -6.84 -5.06
N ILE A 7 -1.80 -6.35 -5.44
CA ILE A 7 -2.44 -5.19 -4.82
C ILE A 7 -3.49 -5.71 -3.85
N ILE A 8 -3.35 -5.37 -2.56
CA ILE A 8 -4.28 -5.79 -1.51
C ILE A 8 -5.13 -4.60 -1.11
N THR A 9 -6.45 -4.71 -1.25
CA THR A 9 -7.40 -3.70 -0.81
C THR A 9 -8.17 -4.20 0.41
N ARG A 10 -8.10 -3.43 1.50
CA ARG A 10 -9.05 -3.55 2.62
C ARG A 10 -10.31 -2.78 2.23
N HIS A 11 -11.41 -3.50 2.08
CA HIS A 11 -12.68 -2.90 1.66
C HIS A 11 -13.73 -3.00 2.76
N MET A 12 -14.28 -1.86 3.17
CA MET A 12 -15.47 -1.79 4.01
C MET A 12 -16.71 -1.79 3.12
N ALA A 13 -17.58 -2.80 3.25
CA ALA A 13 -18.75 -2.98 2.37
C ALA A 13 -19.71 -1.78 2.36
N SER A 14 -19.66 -0.89 3.37
CA SER A 14 -20.42 0.36 3.45
C SER A 14 -19.81 1.52 2.65
N ARG A 15 -18.71 1.31 1.91
CA ARG A 15 -18.02 2.34 1.11
C ARG A 15 -17.95 1.98 -0.38
N PRO A 16 -19.08 1.70 -1.05
CA PRO A 16 -19.07 1.20 -2.43
C PRO A 16 -18.49 2.21 -3.43
N ARG A 17 -18.75 3.51 -3.25
CA ARG A 17 -18.25 4.54 -4.17
C ARG A 17 -16.75 4.75 -4.09
N MET A 18 -16.19 4.71 -2.88
CA MET A 18 -14.74 4.79 -2.69
C MET A 18 -14.05 3.59 -3.34
N PHE A 19 -14.59 2.39 -3.10
CA PHE A 19 -14.07 1.18 -3.72
C PHE A 19 -14.18 1.20 -5.25
N GLU A 20 -15.26 1.74 -5.80
CA GLU A 20 -15.42 1.91 -7.24
C GLU A 20 -14.35 2.84 -7.84
N GLU A 21 -13.98 3.92 -7.14
CA GLU A 21 -12.89 4.80 -7.57
C GLU A 21 -11.53 4.12 -7.48
N CYS A 22 -11.28 3.34 -6.42
CA CYS A 22 -10.10 2.48 -6.31
C CYS A 22 -10.01 1.55 -7.54
N LEU A 23 -11.08 0.79 -7.84
CA LEU A 23 -11.15 -0.12 -8.98
C LEU A 23 -10.94 0.59 -10.33
N ARG A 24 -11.52 1.80 -10.52
CA ARG A 24 -11.30 2.59 -11.74
C ARG A 24 -9.83 2.94 -11.93
N SER A 25 -9.13 3.28 -10.84
CA SER A 25 -7.70 3.59 -10.89
C SER A 25 -6.85 2.40 -11.29
N LEU A 26 -7.24 1.18 -10.87
CA LEU A 26 -6.58 -0.07 -11.26
C LEU A 26 -6.85 -0.42 -12.73
N THR A 27 -8.11 -0.32 -13.15
CA THR A 27 -8.50 -0.61 -14.54
C THR A 27 -7.83 0.33 -15.54
N ALA A 28 -7.54 1.57 -15.12
CA ALA A 28 -6.90 2.59 -15.96
C ALA A 28 -5.37 2.39 -16.12
N GLN A 29 -4.74 1.45 -15.43
CA GLN A 29 -3.29 1.24 -15.54
C GLN A 29 -2.89 0.76 -16.94
N THR A 30 -1.80 1.30 -17.46
CA THR A 30 -1.21 0.86 -18.73
C THR A 30 -0.48 -0.47 -18.64
N ASP A 31 0.03 -0.80 -17.45
CA ASP A 31 0.62 -2.08 -17.11
C ASP A 31 -0.35 -2.85 -16.23
N GLN A 32 -0.92 -3.93 -16.76
CA GLN A 32 -1.93 -4.78 -16.11
C GLN A 32 -1.35 -6.06 -15.49
N ASP A 33 -0.03 -6.17 -15.40
CA ASP A 33 0.63 -7.35 -14.81
C ASP A 33 0.59 -7.31 -13.29
N PHE A 34 -0.61 -7.28 -12.74
CA PHE A 34 -0.88 -7.39 -11.31
C PHE A 34 -2.10 -8.27 -11.04
N GLU A 35 -2.18 -8.78 -9.84
CA GLU A 35 -3.39 -9.36 -9.27
C GLU A 35 -3.99 -8.40 -8.24
N HIS A 36 -5.30 -8.45 -8.07
CA HIS A 36 -6.02 -7.65 -7.08
C HIS A 36 -6.71 -8.56 -6.07
N ILE A 37 -6.34 -8.42 -4.79
CA ILE A 37 -6.86 -9.20 -3.66
C ILE A 37 -7.70 -8.27 -2.79
N VAL A 38 -8.98 -8.57 -2.61
CA VAL A 38 -9.90 -7.74 -1.83
C VAL A 38 -10.27 -8.45 -0.52
N LEU A 39 -9.96 -7.82 0.60
CA LEU A 39 -10.30 -8.27 1.94
C LEU A 39 -11.52 -7.49 2.43
N VAL A 40 -12.71 -8.11 2.39
CA VAL A 40 -13.98 -7.42 2.65
C VAL A 40 -14.35 -7.46 4.13
N ASP A 41 -14.59 -6.31 4.72
CA ASP A 41 -15.23 -6.14 6.03
C ASP A 41 -16.71 -5.80 5.87
N HIS A 42 -17.57 -6.80 6.05
CA HIS A 42 -19.02 -6.65 5.87
C HIS A 42 -19.72 -5.95 7.04
N ILE A 43 -19.08 -5.82 8.20
CA ILE A 43 -19.72 -5.33 9.44
C ILE A 43 -18.98 -4.17 10.12
N GLY A 44 -17.90 -3.67 9.51
CA GLY A 44 -17.19 -2.50 10.02
C GLY A 44 -16.38 -2.76 11.29
N ARG A 45 -15.56 -3.82 11.30
CA ARG A 45 -14.68 -4.16 12.43
C ARG A 45 -13.50 -3.20 12.61
N GLY A 46 -13.22 -2.39 11.58
CA GLY A 46 -12.20 -1.35 11.61
C GLY A 46 -10.77 -1.82 11.38
N VAL A 47 -9.84 -0.85 11.43
CA VAL A 47 -8.44 -1.01 11.04
C VAL A 47 -7.71 -2.13 11.81
N PRO A 48 -7.84 -2.28 13.15
CA PRO A 48 -7.14 -3.35 13.87
C PRO A 48 -7.49 -4.75 13.37
N TRP A 49 -8.78 -5.00 13.10
CA TRP A 49 -9.20 -6.28 12.54
C TRP A 49 -8.69 -6.48 11.11
N ALA A 50 -8.75 -5.42 10.30
CA ALA A 50 -8.30 -5.45 8.91
C ALA A 50 -6.78 -5.73 8.81
N ASN A 51 -5.97 -5.19 9.72
CA ASN A 51 -4.54 -5.47 9.82
C ASN A 51 -4.26 -6.95 10.09
N LEU A 52 -5.02 -7.59 10.97
CA LEU A 52 -4.89 -9.03 11.24
C LEU A 52 -5.19 -9.89 10.02
N GLN A 53 -6.01 -9.41 9.07
CA GLN A 53 -6.29 -10.16 7.85
C GLN A 53 -5.04 -10.25 6.95
N PHE A 54 -4.16 -9.28 6.95
CA PHE A 54 -2.91 -9.35 6.19
C PHE A 54 -2.08 -10.59 6.56
N ALA A 55 -1.88 -10.82 7.85
CA ALA A 55 -1.16 -12.00 8.33
C ALA A 55 -1.89 -13.31 7.97
N ARG A 56 -3.22 -13.31 8.06
CA ARG A 56 -4.07 -14.46 7.75
C ARG A 56 -4.00 -14.85 6.27
N TYR A 57 -3.90 -13.87 5.39
CA TYR A 57 -3.87 -14.05 3.94
C TYR A 57 -2.46 -13.85 3.35
N ARG A 58 -1.39 -13.97 4.17
CA ARG A 58 0.01 -13.76 3.73
C ARG A 58 0.41 -14.58 2.51
N ASP A 59 -0.09 -15.80 2.39
CA ASP A 59 0.25 -16.72 1.31
C ASP A 59 -0.64 -16.58 0.07
N ALA A 60 -1.68 -15.74 0.14
CA ALA A 60 -2.54 -15.45 -1.00
C ALA A 60 -1.86 -14.58 -2.07
N VAL A 61 -0.76 -13.89 -1.70
CA VAL A 61 0.00 -13.03 -2.63
C VAL A 61 0.84 -13.86 -3.57
N GLY A 62 0.59 -13.74 -4.86
CA GLY A 62 1.33 -14.40 -5.94
C GLY A 62 2.37 -13.49 -6.61
N GLY A 63 2.19 -12.17 -6.57
CA GLY A 63 3.06 -11.18 -7.21
C GLY A 63 4.47 -11.14 -6.62
N ASP A 64 5.44 -10.66 -7.39
CA ASP A 64 6.82 -10.50 -6.91
C ASP A 64 6.94 -9.41 -5.86
N TYR A 65 6.08 -8.39 -5.91
CA TYR A 65 5.93 -7.31 -4.94
C TYR A 65 4.50 -7.21 -4.43
N VAL A 66 4.32 -6.55 -3.27
CA VAL A 66 3.03 -6.32 -2.62
C VAL A 66 2.83 -4.83 -2.39
N LEU A 67 1.67 -4.30 -2.79
CA LEU A 67 1.17 -2.97 -2.51
C LEU A 67 -0.12 -3.09 -1.67
N ILE A 68 -0.25 -2.30 -0.63
CA ILE A 68 -1.54 -2.08 0.04
C ILE A 68 -2.17 -0.81 -0.55
N LEU A 69 -3.38 -0.94 -1.04
CA LEU A 69 -4.17 0.17 -1.56
C LEU A 69 -5.59 0.05 -1.01
N ASP A 70 -5.90 0.79 0.05
CA ASP A 70 -7.20 0.71 0.72
C ASP A 70 -8.35 1.19 -0.17
N ASP A 71 -9.59 0.90 0.20
CA ASP A 71 -10.75 1.27 -0.60
C ASP A 71 -10.95 2.79 -0.72
N ASP A 72 -10.36 3.57 0.21
CA ASP A 72 -10.33 5.03 0.17
C ASP A 72 -9.06 5.62 -0.49
N ASP A 73 -8.25 4.76 -1.11
CA ASP A 73 -7.07 5.12 -1.88
C ASP A 73 -7.26 4.81 -3.37
N ALA A 74 -6.44 5.42 -4.20
CA ALA A 74 -6.40 5.17 -5.64
C ALA A 74 -4.97 5.35 -6.17
N LEU A 75 -4.62 4.68 -7.27
CA LEU A 75 -3.42 5.00 -8.02
C LEU A 75 -3.58 6.39 -8.66
N ALA A 76 -2.58 7.25 -8.46
CA ALA A 76 -2.65 8.67 -8.85
C ALA A 76 -2.51 8.88 -10.37
N THR A 77 -1.95 7.93 -11.10
CA THR A 77 -1.67 8.03 -12.54
C THR A 77 -1.83 6.66 -13.22
N PRO A 78 -2.24 6.62 -14.49
CA PRO A 78 -2.29 5.38 -15.27
C PRO A 78 -0.93 4.70 -15.48
N LEU A 79 0.16 5.37 -15.16
CA LEU A 79 1.52 4.84 -15.29
C LEU A 79 2.09 4.31 -13.96
N ALA A 80 1.33 4.30 -12.87
CA ALA A 80 1.87 3.97 -11.55
C ALA A 80 2.50 2.57 -11.50
N VAL A 81 1.83 1.53 -12.00
CA VAL A 81 2.37 0.16 -12.03
C VAL A 81 3.60 0.06 -12.92
N ALA A 82 3.57 0.67 -14.10
CA ALA A 82 4.72 0.70 -15.02
C ALA A 82 5.94 1.41 -14.41
N THR A 83 5.69 2.51 -13.67
CA THR A 83 6.74 3.28 -12.97
C THR A 83 7.37 2.45 -11.84
N LEU A 84 6.57 1.75 -11.05
CA LEU A 84 7.05 0.85 -10.00
C LEU A 84 7.89 -0.30 -10.59
N ARG A 85 7.43 -0.90 -11.69
CA ARG A 85 8.19 -1.95 -12.38
C ARG A 85 9.55 -1.45 -12.86
N ALA A 86 9.59 -0.28 -13.48
CA ALA A 86 10.85 0.32 -13.94
C ALA A 86 11.82 0.60 -12.78
N ALA A 87 11.31 1.06 -11.63
CA ALA A 87 12.11 1.33 -10.44
C ALA A 87 12.76 0.05 -9.89
N VAL A 88 12.03 -1.07 -9.81
CA VAL A 88 12.60 -2.33 -9.30
C VAL A 88 13.53 -2.99 -10.30
N ALA A 89 13.25 -2.90 -11.61
CA ALA A 89 14.13 -3.44 -12.64
C ALA A 89 15.53 -2.81 -12.62
N GLY A 90 15.62 -1.52 -12.30
CA GLY A 90 16.89 -0.79 -12.20
C GLY A 90 17.64 -1.01 -10.87
N THR A 91 16.97 -1.43 -9.81
CA THR A 91 17.56 -1.46 -8.46
C THR A 91 17.53 -2.81 -7.77
N GLN A 92 16.60 -3.68 -8.15
CA GLN A 92 16.30 -4.96 -7.45
C GLN A 92 16.04 -4.75 -5.94
N ALA A 93 15.51 -3.59 -5.55
CA ALA A 93 15.26 -3.23 -4.16
C ALA A 93 14.29 -4.21 -3.48
N ASP A 94 14.46 -4.42 -2.18
CA ASP A 94 13.52 -5.18 -1.36
C ASP A 94 12.26 -4.37 -1.07
N ILE A 95 12.43 -3.05 -0.98
CA ILE A 95 11.39 -2.08 -0.67
C ILE A 95 11.55 -0.88 -1.61
N VAL A 96 10.47 -0.43 -2.22
CA VAL A 96 10.42 0.86 -2.90
C VAL A 96 9.47 1.75 -2.13
N ILE A 97 9.96 2.89 -1.62
CA ILE A 97 9.15 3.92 -0.99
C ILE A 97 8.96 5.04 -2.00
N PHE A 98 7.73 5.47 -2.19
CA PHE A 98 7.35 6.54 -3.11
C PHE A 98 6.42 7.53 -2.41
N ARG A 99 5.97 8.56 -3.09
CA ARG A 99 5.08 9.57 -2.51
C ARG A 99 3.62 9.25 -2.79
N GLY A 100 2.76 9.57 -1.80
CA GLY A 100 1.30 9.58 -1.94
C GLY A 100 0.73 10.97 -1.65
N ASP A 101 -0.39 11.32 -2.29
CA ASP A 101 -1.19 12.51 -1.94
C ASP A 101 -2.19 12.12 -0.84
N HIS A 102 -1.93 12.54 0.38
CA HIS A 102 -2.73 12.24 1.58
C HIS A 102 -3.79 13.28 1.87
N CYS A 103 -4.42 13.82 0.86
CA CYS A 103 -5.60 14.70 0.96
C CYS A 103 -5.40 15.91 1.89
N GLN A 104 -5.52 15.72 3.22
CA GLN A 104 -5.39 16.80 4.21
C GLN A 104 -3.97 17.03 4.70
N LEU A 105 -3.10 16.02 4.56
CA LEU A 105 -1.71 16.07 5.02
C LEU A 105 -0.75 16.51 3.90
N GLY A 106 -1.22 16.54 2.65
CA GLY A 106 -0.41 16.82 1.48
C GLY A 106 0.40 15.62 1.00
N ILE A 107 1.51 15.86 0.35
CA ILE A 107 2.37 14.80 -0.19
C ILE A 107 3.22 14.19 0.93
N LEU A 108 3.12 12.87 1.11
CA LEU A 108 3.92 12.11 2.06
C LEU A 108 4.67 10.96 1.34
N PRO A 109 5.88 10.58 1.81
CA PRO A 109 6.72 11.34 2.75
C PRO A 109 7.04 12.74 2.20
N ASP A 110 7.00 13.75 3.07
CA ASP A 110 7.42 15.10 2.71
C ASP A 110 8.95 15.22 2.60
N ASP A 111 9.46 16.39 2.17
CA ASP A 111 10.89 16.57 1.96
C ASP A 111 11.71 16.47 3.25
N ALA A 112 11.13 16.82 4.41
CA ALA A 112 11.82 16.71 5.69
C ALA A 112 12.01 15.26 6.14
N HIS A 113 11.11 14.37 5.72
CA HIS A 113 11.13 12.94 6.07
C HIS A 113 11.64 12.05 4.91
N TRP A 114 11.97 12.65 3.77
CA TRP A 114 12.50 11.94 2.62
C TRP A 114 13.87 11.31 2.92
N LYS A 115 13.98 10.00 2.71
CA LYS A 115 15.19 9.21 3.02
C LYS A 115 15.60 9.21 4.50
N GLN A 116 14.65 9.55 5.40
CA GLN A 116 14.87 9.50 6.84
C GLN A 116 14.31 8.19 7.42
N PRO A 117 14.72 7.82 8.64
CA PRO A 117 14.05 6.74 9.38
C PRO A 117 12.54 6.97 9.47
N PRO A 118 11.70 5.91 9.39
CA PRO A 118 10.26 6.08 9.41
C PRO A 118 9.79 6.70 10.72
N ALA A 119 8.93 7.71 10.61
CA ALA A 119 8.20 8.31 11.71
C ALA A 119 6.69 8.07 11.53
N CYS A 120 5.98 7.93 12.63
CA CYS A 120 4.54 7.67 12.60
C CYS A 120 3.78 8.80 11.88
N GLY A 121 2.96 8.43 10.89
CA GLY A 121 2.18 9.37 10.11
C GLY A 121 2.90 10.01 8.91
N HIS A 122 4.16 9.65 8.63
CA HIS A 122 4.94 10.22 7.51
C HIS A 122 5.17 9.26 6.33
N ILE A 123 4.90 7.98 6.51
CA ILE A 123 4.85 6.97 5.46
C ILE A 123 3.66 6.08 5.77
N SER A 124 2.75 5.91 4.85
CA SER A 124 1.60 5.02 4.96
C SER A 124 1.84 3.72 4.19
N ALA A 125 1.02 2.72 4.45
CA ALA A 125 1.11 1.44 3.75
C ALA A 125 0.91 1.56 2.23
N GLN A 126 0.21 2.60 1.77
CA GLN A 126 0.01 2.89 0.34
C GLN A 126 1.22 3.56 -0.34
N ASP A 127 2.24 3.98 0.44
CA ASP A 127 3.40 4.73 -0.07
C ASP A 127 4.60 3.83 -0.35
N LEU A 128 4.43 2.51 -0.31
CA LEU A 128 5.50 1.56 -0.57
C LEU A 128 5.03 0.28 -1.23
N ILE A 129 5.96 -0.34 -1.99
CA ILE A 129 5.86 -1.76 -2.32
C ILE A 129 6.98 -2.53 -1.64
N VAL A 130 6.70 -3.76 -1.26
CA VAL A 130 7.67 -4.66 -0.64
C VAL A 130 7.76 -5.97 -1.41
N ARG A 131 8.96 -6.53 -1.53
CA ARG A 131 9.17 -7.85 -2.13
C ARG A 131 8.35 -8.90 -1.39
N ARG A 132 7.75 -9.86 -2.10
CA ARG A 132 6.88 -10.91 -1.54
C ARG A 132 7.51 -11.65 -0.36
N GLU A 133 8.79 -12.00 -0.42
CA GLU A 133 9.47 -12.71 0.65
C GLU A 133 9.62 -11.84 1.91
N VAL A 134 9.83 -10.54 1.74
CA VAL A 134 9.87 -9.56 2.84
C VAL A 134 8.48 -9.42 3.46
N TRP A 135 7.45 -9.29 2.62
CA TRP A 135 6.05 -9.29 3.06
C TRP A 135 5.74 -10.53 3.92
N ARG A 136 5.95 -11.72 3.39
CA ARG A 136 5.64 -12.98 4.09
C ARG A 136 6.34 -13.12 5.44
N ARG A 137 7.53 -12.57 5.56
CA ARG A 137 8.34 -12.63 6.79
C ARG A 137 7.87 -11.65 7.85
N HIS A 138 7.36 -10.49 7.46
CA HIS A 138 7.15 -9.37 8.37
C HIS A 138 5.70 -8.90 8.50
N VAL A 139 4.76 -9.44 7.74
CA VAL A 139 3.36 -9.00 7.73
C VAL A 139 2.69 -9.05 9.11
N ASP A 140 3.13 -9.93 10.01
CA ASP A 140 2.64 -9.99 11.40
C ASP A 140 2.92 -8.69 12.18
N ALA A 141 3.89 -7.89 11.75
CA ALA A 141 4.22 -6.62 12.39
C ALA A 141 3.13 -5.54 12.24
N PHE A 142 2.14 -5.72 11.33
CA PHE A 142 0.95 -4.88 11.35
C PHE A 142 0.16 -4.97 12.65
N GLY A 143 0.21 -6.14 13.33
CA GLY A 143 -0.48 -6.35 14.59
C GLY A 143 -1.97 -6.08 14.52
N ASN A 144 -2.54 -5.67 15.66
CA ASN A 144 -3.96 -5.31 15.81
C ASN A 144 -4.13 -3.84 16.22
N GLU A 145 -3.16 -2.98 15.93
CA GLU A 145 -3.14 -1.56 16.30
C GLU A 145 -3.60 -0.68 15.14
N TYR A 146 -4.05 0.54 15.45
CA TYR A 146 -4.42 1.53 14.44
C TYR A 146 -3.20 1.94 13.58
N ALA A 147 -2.03 2.11 14.20
CA ALA A 147 -0.78 2.48 13.54
C ALA A 147 0.02 1.25 13.04
N GLY A 148 -0.66 0.19 12.61
CA GLY A 148 -0.03 -1.04 12.16
C GLY A 148 0.88 -0.85 10.94
N ASP A 149 0.57 0.08 10.06
CA ASP A 149 1.43 0.49 8.94
C ASP A 149 2.79 0.99 9.43
N PHE A 150 2.81 1.90 10.41
CA PHE A 150 4.06 2.36 11.02
C PHE A 150 4.83 1.22 11.68
N SER A 151 4.15 0.34 12.43
CA SER A 151 4.78 -0.81 13.09
C SER A 151 5.45 -1.75 12.08
N PHE A 152 4.77 -2.02 10.96
CA PHE A 152 5.31 -2.81 9.85
C PHE A 152 6.53 -2.13 9.20
N ILE A 153 6.41 -0.87 8.79
CA ILE A 153 7.48 -0.12 8.12
C ILE A 153 8.72 0.01 9.04
N ALA A 154 8.51 0.30 10.33
CA ALA A 154 9.59 0.37 11.31
C ALA A 154 10.29 -0.99 11.53
N ALA A 155 9.55 -2.10 11.45
CA ALA A 155 10.13 -3.44 11.50
C ALA A 155 11.02 -3.70 10.28
N LEU A 156 10.57 -3.35 9.08
CA LEU A 156 11.36 -3.47 7.85
C LEU A 156 12.64 -2.65 7.91
N TRP A 157 12.52 -1.40 8.35
CA TRP A 157 13.68 -0.48 8.48
C TRP A 157 14.76 -1.05 9.39
N ARG A 158 14.37 -1.59 10.55
CA ARG A 158 15.31 -2.19 11.51
C ARG A 158 16.03 -3.42 10.97
N CYS A 159 15.46 -4.12 10.00
CA CYS A 159 16.08 -5.29 9.39
C CYS A 159 17.13 -4.93 8.33
N GLY A 160 17.26 -3.67 7.92
CA GLY A 160 18.30 -3.22 6.99
C GLY A 160 18.10 -3.70 5.55
N TYR A 161 16.86 -3.88 5.11
CA TYR A 161 16.55 -4.23 3.72
C TYR A 161 17.00 -3.12 2.75
N GLN A 162 17.24 -3.50 1.49
CA GLN A 162 17.61 -2.53 0.45
C GLN A 162 16.37 -1.70 0.07
N VAL A 163 16.41 -0.41 0.42
CA VAL A 163 15.34 0.57 0.14
C VAL A 163 15.71 1.42 -1.06
N HIS A 164 14.84 1.48 -2.05
CA HIS A 164 14.87 2.46 -3.12
C HIS A 164 13.83 3.54 -2.87
N TRP A 165 14.24 4.82 -2.94
CA TRP A 165 13.36 5.97 -2.80
C TRP A 165 13.05 6.54 -4.17
N LEU A 166 11.80 6.43 -4.57
CA LEU A 166 11.29 6.86 -5.86
C LEU A 166 10.51 8.17 -5.69
N ASP A 167 11.11 9.30 -6.08
CA ASP A 167 10.48 10.62 -5.96
C ASP A 167 9.39 10.81 -7.04
N ALA A 168 8.26 10.14 -6.83
CA ALA A 168 7.08 10.20 -7.69
C ALA A 168 5.81 9.99 -6.86
N VAL A 169 4.77 10.79 -7.13
CA VAL A 169 3.45 10.63 -6.50
C VAL A 169 2.68 9.55 -7.27
N LEU A 170 2.52 8.37 -6.67
CA LEU A 170 1.91 7.21 -7.32
C LEU A 170 0.56 6.80 -6.74
N THR A 171 0.25 7.26 -5.53
CA THR A 171 -1.02 7.01 -4.85
C THR A 171 -1.67 8.32 -4.44
N ARG A 172 -2.98 8.28 -4.23
CA ARG A 172 -3.73 9.39 -3.66
C ARG A 172 -4.83 8.87 -2.75
N GLN A 173 -5.04 9.53 -1.63
CA GLN A 173 -6.19 9.30 -0.76
C GLN A 173 -7.40 10.05 -1.28
N GLN A 174 -8.56 9.41 -1.26
CA GLN A 174 -9.81 10.05 -1.67
C GLN A 174 -10.31 11.03 -0.59
N ARG A 175 -11.05 12.07 -1.01
CA ARG A 175 -11.45 13.21 -0.14
C ARG A 175 -12.65 12.96 0.77
N ILE A 176 -12.99 11.71 1.10
CA ILE A 176 -14.11 11.44 1.99
C ILE A 176 -13.58 11.09 3.38
N SER A 177 -14.16 11.71 4.42
CA SER A 177 -13.68 11.59 5.79
C SER A 177 -13.58 10.15 6.28
N ARG A 178 -12.50 9.82 6.96
CA ARG A 178 -12.31 8.53 7.63
C ARG A 178 -13.53 8.19 8.50
N GLY A 179 -14.18 7.07 8.22
CA GLY A 179 -15.28 6.56 9.04
C GLY A 179 -16.68 7.06 8.70
N ALA A 180 -16.86 7.93 7.70
CA ALA A 180 -18.19 8.24 7.20
C ALA A 180 -18.71 7.07 6.37
N ALA A 181 -19.87 6.51 6.77
CA ALA A 181 -20.68 5.71 5.85
C ALA A 181 -21.12 6.61 4.69
N GLU A 182 -21.10 6.08 3.46
CA GLU A 182 -21.64 6.78 2.29
C GLU A 182 -23.15 6.87 2.31
#